data_b3a3faab053cd4eb154ac91929e8ea23
#
_entry.id   b3a3faab053cd4eb154ac91929e8ea23
#
_cell.length_a   1.000
_cell.length_b   1.000
_cell.length_c   1.000
_cell.angle_alpha   90.00
_cell.angle_beta   90.00
_cell.angle_gamma   90.00
#
_symmetry.space_group_name_H-M   'P 1'
#
loop_
_entity.id
_entity.type
_entity.pdbx_description
1 polymer ?
#
loop_
_entity_poly.entity_id
_entity_poly.type
_entity_poly.pdbx_seq_one_letter_code
_entity_poly.pdbx_strand_id
1 'polypeptide(L)'
;MFVPKSNDTYKVYEQKNAIQKNHELGSYYISKDKYNSLKGFSVSPHDIIVSCAGTIGETYVLPDNIQEGIINQALMLIRLYNREIERFYLLYFDFILKKEAYKESKGTAIKNIPPFDVLKNFLIPVPPKSEQIRILDEVDKWMSVVDTIEASRKDLQVIIKQVKDKILDLAIHGKLVPQDPTNEPASELLKRINPKAEITCDNAHNKKLPKGWCFCKLEDIAAILDNLRKPISSNERNLRIANKSKEELYPYYGATGLVGMIDNYILDGKFLLLGEDGAPFLDKNANKAYAIIGKCWVNNHAHILLPQCDLDYLMYYLNQIDYTNYVNGSTRLKLTQADMRSILVALPPLAEQQRIVQKIDELFSILDNIQKAFEV
;
A
#
# COMPACT_ATOMS: atom_id res chain seq x y z
N MET A 1 38.23 -2.41 19.33
CA MET A 1 38.27 -2.07 17.90
C MET A 1 37.82 -3.31 17.11
N PHE A 2 37.00 -3.17 16.09
CA PHE A 2 36.63 -4.25 15.18
C PHE A 2 37.79 -4.52 14.21
N VAL A 3 37.90 -5.77 13.78
CA VAL A 3 38.94 -6.24 12.85
C VAL A 3 38.32 -6.92 11.64
N PRO A 4 39.01 -7.01 10.49
CA PRO A 4 38.54 -7.77 9.35
C PRO A 4 38.37 -9.26 9.69
N LYS A 5 37.43 -9.94 9.02
CA LYS A 5 37.21 -11.38 9.16
C LYS A 5 38.46 -12.16 8.74
N SER A 6 38.93 -13.05 9.61
CA SER A 6 40.00 -14.02 9.33
C SER A 6 39.78 -15.29 10.16
N ASN A 7 40.63 -16.30 9.98
CA ASN A 7 40.55 -17.56 10.75
C ASN A 7 40.79 -17.40 12.26
N ASP A 8 41.46 -16.31 12.66
CA ASP A 8 41.81 -16.02 14.07
C ASP A 8 40.89 -14.93 14.68
N THR A 9 39.75 -14.64 14.06
CA THR A 9 38.84 -13.62 14.55
C THR A 9 37.49 -14.21 14.96
N TYR A 10 36.89 -13.58 15.97
CA TYR A 10 35.65 -14.00 16.61
C TYR A 10 34.51 -13.09 16.21
N LYS A 11 33.35 -13.70 15.90
CA LYS A 11 32.17 -12.97 15.44
C LYS A 11 31.54 -12.16 16.56
N VAL A 12 30.99 -10.99 16.22
CA VAL A 12 30.11 -10.23 17.12
C VAL A 12 28.68 -10.39 16.62
N TYR A 13 27.88 -11.07 17.41
CA TYR A 13 26.45 -11.23 17.18
C TYR A 13 25.72 -9.95 17.54
N GLU A 14 24.84 -9.53 16.66
CA GLU A 14 24.12 -8.27 16.73
C GLU A 14 22.61 -8.52 16.81
N GLN A 15 21.87 -7.51 17.17
CA GLN A 15 20.42 -7.59 17.29
C GLN A 15 19.73 -8.13 16.04
N LYS A 16 20.24 -7.81 14.85
CA LYS A 16 19.70 -8.34 13.57
C LYS A 16 19.75 -9.87 13.49
N ASN A 17 20.68 -10.53 14.18
CA ASN A 17 20.72 -11.99 14.21
C ASN A 17 19.51 -12.58 14.94
N ALA A 18 19.08 -11.95 16.04
CA ALA A 18 17.88 -12.36 16.78
C ALA A 18 16.60 -12.00 15.99
N ILE A 19 16.50 -10.78 15.43
CA ILE A 19 15.31 -10.30 14.72
C ILE A 19 15.05 -11.10 13.44
N GLN A 20 16.10 -11.37 12.64
CA GLN A 20 15.97 -12.06 11.36
C GLN A 20 16.18 -13.59 11.46
N LYS A 21 16.34 -14.12 12.69
CA LYS A 21 16.56 -15.56 12.95
C LYS A 21 17.70 -16.16 12.11
N ASN A 22 18.78 -15.40 11.93
CA ASN A 22 19.90 -15.79 11.08
C ASN A 22 21.23 -15.47 11.74
N HIS A 23 21.99 -16.51 12.09
CA HIS A 23 23.30 -16.41 12.73
C HIS A 23 24.43 -15.96 11.78
N GLU A 24 24.25 -16.07 10.48
CA GLU A 24 25.27 -15.70 9.49
C GLU A 24 25.39 -14.20 9.27
N LEU A 25 24.32 -13.45 9.55
CA LEU A 25 24.29 -11.99 9.36
C LEU A 25 25.32 -11.29 10.23
N GLY A 26 25.87 -10.19 9.71
CA GLY A 26 26.82 -9.35 10.41
C GLY A 26 28.25 -9.48 9.89
N SER A 27 28.99 -8.38 9.98
CA SER A 27 30.37 -8.26 9.48
C SER A 27 31.36 -7.77 10.54
N TYR A 28 30.94 -7.74 11.81
CA TYR A 28 31.81 -7.31 12.91
C TYR A 28 32.52 -8.48 13.53
N TYR A 29 33.84 -8.34 13.66
CA TYR A 29 34.72 -9.33 14.22
C TYR A 29 35.66 -8.66 15.21
N ILE A 30 36.17 -9.44 16.22
CA ILE A 30 37.13 -9.00 17.22
C ILE A 30 38.34 -9.94 17.25
N SER A 31 39.48 -9.43 17.73
CA SER A 31 40.67 -10.22 17.92
C SER A 31 40.52 -11.23 19.05
N LYS A 32 41.40 -12.23 19.09
CA LYS A 32 41.47 -13.25 20.13
C LYS A 32 41.62 -12.66 21.51
N ASP A 33 42.50 -11.65 21.68
CA ASP A 33 42.71 -11.00 22.99
C ASP A 33 41.42 -10.30 23.47
N LYS A 34 40.74 -9.61 22.56
CA LYS A 34 39.48 -8.97 22.89
C LYS A 34 38.38 -9.99 23.22
N TYR A 35 38.31 -11.09 22.47
CA TYR A 35 37.40 -12.20 22.76
C TYR A 35 37.67 -12.76 24.17
N ASN A 36 38.91 -13.04 24.50
CA ASN A 36 39.29 -13.55 25.82
C ASN A 36 38.90 -12.60 26.96
N SER A 37 39.05 -11.29 26.75
CA SER A 37 38.63 -10.27 27.73
C SER A 37 37.09 -10.19 27.90
N LEU A 38 36.33 -10.67 26.94
CA LEU A 38 34.86 -10.66 26.90
C LEU A 38 34.25 -12.06 26.95
N LYS A 39 34.99 -13.06 27.43
CA LYS A 39 34.59 -14.47 27.42
C LYS A 39 33.26 -14.73 28.15
N GLY A 40 32.88 -13.88 29.10
CA GLY A 40 31.59 -13.95 29.79
C GLY A 40 30.35 -13.69 28.87
N PHE A 41 30.57 -13.12 27.69
CA PHE A 41 29.55 -12.83 26.70
C PHE A 41 29.63 -13.77 25.49
N SER A 42 30.44 -14.82 25.56
CA SER A 42 30.59 -15.79 24.47
C SER A 42 29.32 -16.58 24.25
N VAL A 43 29.06 -16.90 22.98
CA VAL A 43 27.93 -17.73 22.57
C VAL A 43 28.36 -19.17 22.35
N SER A 44 27.42 -20.07 22.56
CA SER A 44 27.54 -21.52 22.28
C SER A 44 26.35 -21.98 21.45
N PRO A 45 26.46 -23.10 20.75
CA PRO A 45 25.28 -23.73 20.14
C PRO A 45 24.13 -23.87 21.15
N HIS A 46 22.91 -23.62 20.68
CA HIS A 46 21.69 -23.66 21.49
C HIS A 46 21.51 -22.56 22.54
N ASP A 47 22.44 -21.62 22.63
CA ASP A 47 22.20 -20.41 23.39
C ASP A 47 21.04 -19.62 22.71
N ILE A 48 20.18 -19.01 23.49
CA ILE A 48 19.09 -18.16 23.02
C ILE A 48 19.57 -16.71 23.09
N ILE A 49 19.67 -16.05 21.95
CA ILE A 49 19.92 -14.62 21.88
C ILE A 49 18.61 -13.85 21.80
N VAL A 50 18.49 -12.76 22.57
CA VAL A 50 17.27 -11.95 22.67
C VAL A 50 17.59 -10.50 22.35
N SER A 51 16.80 -9.86 21.49
CA SER A 51 16.94 -8.43 21.14
C SER A 51 16.46 -7.54 22.30
N CYS A 52 17.29 -6.53 22.68
CA CYS A 52 17.05 -5.74 23.88
C CYS A 52 16.60 -4.30 23.64
N ALA A 53 16.70 -3.76 22.40
CA ALA A 53 16.40 -2.37 22.10
C ALA A 53 15.65 -2.24 20.75
N GLY A 54 14.77 -1.24 20.61
CA GLY A 54 13.98 -1.02 19.41
C GLY A 54 12.93 -2.13 19.20
N THR A 55 13.22 -3.12 18.35
CA THR A 55 12.44 -4.36 18.25
C THR A 55 12.88 -5.30 19.37
N ILE A 56 12.21 -5.21 20.51
CA ILE A 56 12.59 -5.96 21.72
C ILE A 56 11.91 -7.32 21.79
N GLY A 57 12.61 -8.27 22.46
CA GLY A 57 12.06 -9.58 22.79
C GLY A 57 12.09 -10.59 21.67
N GLU A 58 12.66 -10.27 20.51
CA GLU A 58 12.88 -11.27 19.47
C GLU A 58 13.93 -12.26 19.91
N THR A 59 13.57 -13.53 19.94
CA THR A 59 14.42 -14.63 20.38
C THR A 59 14.92 -15.45 19.19
N TYR A 60 16.15 -15.94 19.25
CA TYR A 60 16.70 -16.87 18.28
C TYR A 60 17.58 -17.90 18.97
N VAL A 61 17.29 -19.17 18.77
CA VAL A 61 18.12 -20.29 19.23
C VAL A 61 19.24 -20.47 18.24
N LEU A 62 20.47 -20.36 18.70
CA LEU A 62 21.66 -20.52 17.86
C LEU A 62 21.82 -22.00 17.44
N PRO A 63 22.00 -22.29 16.14
CA PRO A 63 22.16 -23.66 15.65
C PRO A 63 23.54 -24.27 16.00
N ASP A 64 23.75 -25.53 15.65
CA ASP A 64 25.03 -26.25 15.92
C ASP A 64 26.21 -25.65 15.14
N ASN A 65 25.99 -25.09 13.96
CA ASN A 65 27.01 -24.63 13.04
C ASN A 65 27.36 -23.13 13.19
N ILE A 66 27.25 -22.59 14.40
CA ILE A 66 27.58 -21.16 14.63
C ILE A 66 29.09 -20.92 14.58
N GLN A 67 29.46 -19.71 14.19
CA GLN A 67 30.81 -19.22 14.34
C GLN A 67 31.06 -18.78 15.81
N GLU A 68 32.19 -19.15 16.37
CA GLU A 68 32.57 -18.72 17.71
C GLU A 68 32.60 -17.19 17.81
N GLY A 69 32.08 -16.66 18.92
CA GLY A 69 31.95 -15.21 19.06
C GLY A 69 31.30 -14.78 20.36
N ILE A 70 30.92 -13.51 20.40
CA ILE A 70 30.26 -12.87 21.56
C ILE A 70 29.00 -12.17 21.12
N ILE A 71 28.06 -11.93 22.04
CA ILE A 71 26.94 -10.99 21.83
C ILE A 71 27.42 -9.54 22.01
N ASN A 72 26.78 -8.60 21.34
CA ASN A 72 26.93 -7.17 21.63
C ASN A 72 25.95 -6.72 22.73
N GLN A 73 26.06 -5.45 23.14
CA GLN A 73 25.26 -4.84 24.20
C GLN A 73 23.76 -4.74 23.91
N ALA A 74 23.34 -4.90 22.65
CA ALA A 74 21.95 -4.87 22.25
C ALA A 74 21.28 -6.26 22.29
N LEU A 75 22.01 -7.27 22.74
CA LEU A 75 21.54 -8.63 22.92
C LEU A 75 21.65 -9.06 24.39
N MET A 76 20.71 -9.89 24.80
CA MET A 76 20.77 -10.69 26.02
C MET A 76 20.96 -12.15 25.63
N LEU A 77 21.66 -12.91 26.49
CA LEU A 77 21.93 -14.33 26.33
C LEU A 77 21.20 -15.12 27.40
N ILE A 78 20.46 -16.14 26.98
CA ILE A 78 19.80 -17.11 27.86
C ILE A 78 20.33 -18.50 27.57
N ARG A 79 20.69 -19.22 28.63
CA ARG A 79 21.12 -20.64 28.62
C ARG A 79 20.17 -21.46 29.45
N LEU A 80 19.55 -22.45 28.84
CA LEU A 80 18.69 -23.38 29.56
C LEU A 80 19.51 -24.53 30.16
N TYR A 81 19.28 -24.82 31.44
CA TYR A 81 19.85 -26.00 32.09
C TYR A 81 19.28 -27.31 31.55
N ASN A 82 17.99 -27.28 31.16
CA ASN A 82 17.30 -28.39 30.51
C ASN A 82 16.72 -27.93 29.19
N ARG A 83 17.23 -28.45 28.08
CA ARG A 83 16.79 -28.12 26.72
C ARG A 83 15.45 -28.77 26.34
N GLU A 84 15.01 -29.75 27.06
CA GLU A 84 13.72 -30.40 26.77
C GLU A 84 12.53 -29.44 26.89
N ILE A 85 12.68 -28.36 27.68
CA ILE A 85 11.63 -27.32 27.86
C ILE A 85 11.77 -26.16 26.87
N GLU A 86 12.74 -26.15 25.97
CA GLU A 86 13.13 -25.00 25.15
C GLU A 86 11.92 -24.39 24.41
N ARG A 87 11.14 -25.18 23.68
CA ARG A 87 9.97 -24.66 22.94
C ARG A 87 8.92 -24.06 23.88
N PHE A 88 8.62 -24.74 24.99
CA PHE A 88 7.68 -24.25 25.98
C PHE A 88 8.19 -22.98 26.67
N TYR A 89 9.49 -22.97 27.01
CA TYR A 89 10.14 -21.81 27.59
C TYR A 89 10.04 -20.60 26.66
N LEU A 90 10.38 -20.75 25.38
CA LEU A 90 10.35 -19.66 24.41
C LEU A 90 8.94 -19.10 24.22
N LEU A 91 7.93 -19.97 24.14
CA LEU A 91 6.53 -19.56 24.02
C LEU A 91 6.09 -18.73 25.24
N TYR A 92 6.40 -19.19 26.44
CA TYR A 92 6.01 -18.49 27.67
C TYR A 92 6.84 -17.22 27.89
N PHE A 93 8.14 -17.27 27.60
CA PHE A 93 9.02 -16.12 27.72
C PHE A 93 8.60 -14.97 26.81
N ASP A 94 8.27 -15.27 25.56
CA ASP A 94 7.76 -14.27 24.62
C ASP A 94 6.47 -13.62 25.14
N PHE A 95 5.55 -14.41 25.64
CA PHE A 95 4.29 -13.92 26.21
C PHE A 95 4.51 -13.01 27.42
N ILE A 96 5.31 -13.45 28.41
CA ILE A 96 5.53 -12.70 29.64
C ILE A 96 6.37 -11.46 29.40
N LEU A 97 7.37 -11.55 28.54
CA LEU A 97 8.24 -10.43 28.20
C LEU A 97 7.47 -9.31 27.51
N LYS A 98 6.64 -9.65 26.53
CA LYS A 98 5.80 -8.68 25.83
C LYS A 98 4.82 -8.02 26.80
N LYS A 99 4.19 -8.79 27.67
CA LYS A 99 3.26 -8.28 28.70
C LYS A 99 3.91 -7.28 29.64
N GLU A 100 5.11 -7.55 30.13
CA GLU A 100 5.84 -6.65 31.04
C GLU A 100 6.43 -5.42 30.31
N ALA A 101 6.95 -5.61 29.09
CA ALA A 101 7.44 -4.50 28.28
C ALA A 101 6.35 -3.49 27.93
N TYR A 102 5.10 -3.93 27.74
CA TYR A 102 3.95 -3.04 27.52
C TYR A 102 3.51 -2.29 28.78
N LYS A 103 3.68 -2.84 29.96
CA LYS A 103 3.35 -2.15 31.22
C LYS A 103 4.24 -0.93 31.48
N GLU A 104 5.52 -1.03 31.14
CA GLU A 104 6.50 0.05 31.39
C GLU A 104 6.53 1.12 30.28
N SER A 105 5.91 0.89 29.12
CA SER A 105 5.96 1.78 27.95
C SER A 105 5.03 3.00 28.02
N LYS A 106 4.78 3.59 29.18
CA LYS A 106 4.07 4.87 29.29
C LYS A 106 4.96 6.03 28.82
N GLY A 107 4.97 6.31 27.52
CA GLY A 107 5.34 7.63 27.00
C GLY A 107 6.73 7.82 26.40
N THR A 108 7.56 6.81 26.16
CA THR A 108 8.85 6.96 25.47
C THR A 108 8.87 6.27 24.09
N ALA A 109 9.46 6.93 23.10
CA ALA A 109 9.51 6.46 21.71
C ALA A 109 10.39 5.22 21.49
N ILE A 110 11.28 4.87 22.43
CA ILE A 110 12.19 3.72 22.36
C ILE A 110 11.80 2.72 23.44
N LYS A 111 11.32 1.56 23.02
CA LYS A 111 11.06 0.43 23.93
C LYS A 111 12.36 -0.28 24.21
N ASN A 112 12.70 -0.49 25.48
CA ASN A 112 13.79 -1.33 25.92
C ASN A 112 13.25 -2.55 26.63
N ILE A 113 14.06 -3.63 26.66
CA ILE A 113 13.76 -4.81 27.48
C ILE A 113 13.74 -4.40 28.96
N PRO A 114 12.87 -4.99 29.81
CA PRO A 114 12.90 -4.71 31.25
C PRO A 114 14.28 -4.91 31.85
N PRO A 115 14.64 -4.16 32.92
CA PRO A 115 15.92 -4.32 33.61
C PRO A 115 16.16 -5.77 34.04
N PHE A 116 17.42 -6.19 34.07
CA PHE A 116 17.79 -7.57 34.42
C PHE A 116 17.21 -8.02 35.79
N ASP A 117 17.11 -7.11 36.75
CA ASP A 117 16.51 -7.38 38.05
C ASP A 117 15.02 -7.72 37.98
N VAL A 118 14.30 -7.22 36.96
CA VAL A 118 12.93 -7.60 36.67
C VAL A 118 12.88 -8.95 35.99
N LEU A 119 13.72 -9.13 34.95
CA LEU A 119 13.77 -10.36 34.15
C LEU A 119 14.09 -11.61 34.98
N LYS A 120 15.04 -11.52 35.91
CA LYS A 120 15.42 -12.64 36.79
C LYS A 120 14.33 -13.09 37.75
N ASN A 121 13.32 -12.23 37.99
CA ASN A 121 12.20 -12.51 38.87
C ASN A 121 10.98 -13.04 38.09
N PHE A 122 11.07 -13.25 36.79
CA PHE A 122 9.97 -13.86 36.04
C PHE A 122 9.75 -15.30 36.50
N LEU A 123 8.56 -15.55 37.01
CA LEU A 123 8.12 -16.89 37.38
C LEU A 123 7.60 -17.60 36.14
N ILE A 124 8.23 -18.71 35.80
CA ILE A 124 7.84 -19.55 34.67
C ILE A 124 7.20 -20.81 35.22
N PRO A 125 5.88 -21.05 34.98
CA PRO A 125 5.27 -22.33 35.33
C PRO A 125 5.87 -23.42 34.46
N VAL A 126 6.30 -24.50 35.09
CA VAL A 126 6.85 -25.66 34.39
C VAL A 126 5.90 -26.84 34.61
N PRO A 127 4.90 -27.04 33.73
CA PRO A 127 4.02 -28.19 33.82
C PRO A 127 4.75 -29.50 33.50
N PRO A 128 4.17 -30.65 33.82
CA PRO A 128 4.72 -31.93 33.40
C PRO A 128 4.98 -32.01 31.90
N LYS A 129 6.02 -32.73 31.45
CA LYS A 129 6.43 -32.84 30.05
C LYS A 129 5.28 -33.16 29.08
N SER A 130 4.41 -34.09 29.44
CA SER A 130 3.25 -34.46 28.63
C SER A 130 2.24 -33.30 28.46
N GLU A 131 2.16 -32.44 29.46
CA GLU A 131 1.30 -31.25 29.39
C GLU A 131 1.94 -30.13 28.56
N GLN A 132 3.26 -29.91 28.69
CA GLN A 132 3.99 -28.99 27.80
C GLN A 132 3.79 -29.35 26.32
N ILE A 133 3.88 -30.64 25.98
CA ILE A 133 3.63 -31.12 24.60
C ILE A 133 2.20 -30.79 24.16
N ARG A 134 1.20 -31.10 24.98
CA ARG A 134 -0.20 -30.81 24.66
C ARG A 134 -0.47 -29.31 24.47
N ILE A 135 0.16 -28.45 25.30
CA ILE A 135 0.05 -27.00 25.18
C ILE A 135 0.67 -26.54 23.85
N LEU A 136 1.86 -27.02 23.52
CA LEU A 136 2.54 -26.67 22.27
C LEU A 136 1.73 -27.11 21.03
N ASP A 137 1.23 -28.35 21.03
CA ASP A 137 0.42 -28.89 19.94
C ASP A 137 -0.87 -28.07 19.74
N GLU A 138 -1.52 -27.65 20.81
CA GLU A 138 -2.74 -26.85 20.73
C GLU A 138 -2.43 -25.42 20.26
N VAL A 139 -1.32 -24.82 20.70
CA VAL A 139 -0.86 -23.52 20.21
C VAL A 139 -0.52 -23.57 18.72
N ASP A 140 0.27 -24.58 18.30
CA ASP A 140 0.63 -24.75 16.89
C ASP A 140 -0.63 -24.92 16.00
N LYS A 141 -1.62 -25.68 16.48
CA LYS A 141 -2.90 -25.84 15.78
C LYS A 141 -3.64 -24.51 15.63
N TRP A 142 -3.76 -23.71 16.69
CA TRP A 142 -4.42 -22.41 16.62
C TRP A 142 -3.65 -21.41 15.77
N MET A 143 -2.32 -21.40 15.83
CA MET A 143 -1.49 -20.55 14.95
C MET A 143 -1.67 -20.91 13.48
N SER A 144 -1.72 -22.22 13.16
CA SER A 144 -2.02 -22.67 11.79
C SER A 144 -3.40 -22.20 11.29
N VAL A 145 -4.40 -22.18 12.16
CA VAL A 145 -5.73 -21.63 11.82
C VAL A 145 -5.64 -20.13 11.56
N VAL A 146 -4.94 -19.38 12.40
CA VAL A 146 -4.72 -17.93 12.21
C VAL A 146 -4.02 -17.66 10.89
N ASP A 147 -2.92 -18.38 10.60
CA ASP A 147 -2.18 -18.25 9.33
C ASP A 147 -3.08 -18.54 8.12
N THR A 148 -3.94 -19.54 8.21
CA THR A 148 -4.90 -19.90 7.15
C THR A 148 -5.92 -18.77 6.93
N ILE A 149 -6.44 -18.18 8.01
CA ILE A 149 -7.38 -17.04 7.94
C ILE A 149 -6.69 -15.83 7.31
N GLU A 150 -5.46 -15.52 7.71
CA GLU A 150 -4.70 -14.39 7.15
C GLU A 150 -4.38 -14.58 5.66
N ALA A 151 -3.99 -15.79 5.25
CA ALA A 151 -3.77 -16.13 3.85
C ALA A 151 -5.06 -15.95 3.04
N SER A 152 -6.18 -16.52 3.51
CA SER A 152 -7.48 -16.41 2.86
C SER A 152 -7.96 -14.97 2.74
N ARG A 153 -7.68 -14.13 3.74
CA ARG A 153 -8.00 -12.69 3.71
C ARG A 153 -7.22 -11.95 2.62
N LYS A 154 -5.92 -12.24 2.47
CA LYS A 154 -5.10 -11.67 1.39
C LYS A 154 -5.59 -12.08 0.02
N ASP A 155 -5.93 -13.35 -0.16
CA ASP A 155 -6.49 -13.87 -1.42
C ASP A 155 -7.82 -13.20 -1.76
N LEU A 156 -8.70 -13.00 -0.77
CA LEU A 156 -9.97 -12.30 -0.98
C LEU A 156 -9.77 -10.85 -1.45
N GLN A 157 -8.81 -10.12 -0.89
CA GLN A 157 -8.50 -8.75 -1.34
C GLN A 157 -8.06 -8.72 -2.80
N VAL A 158 -7.24 -9.68 -3.22
CA VAL A 158 -6.80 -9.82 -4.61
C VAL A 158 -8.00 -10.12 -5.52
N ILE A 159 -8.87 -11.04 -5.12
CA ILE A 159 -10.06 -11.42 -5.88
C ILE A 159 -11.03 -10.23 -6.01
N ILE A 160 -11.32 -9.50 -4.93
CA ILE A 160 -12.17 -8.30 -4.97
C ILE A 160 -11.64 -7.28 -5.98
N LYS A 161 -10.32 -7.03 -5.97
CA LYS A 161 -9.69 -6.13 -6.92
C LYS A 161 -9.87 -6.60 -8.36
N GLN A 162 -9.62 -7.88 -8.64
CA GLN A 162 -9.81 -8.48 -9.98
C GLN A 162 -11.27 -8.38 -10.44
N VAL A 163 -12.24 -8.56 -9.53
CA VAL A 163 -13.66 -8.43 -9.85
C VAL A 163 -14.02 -6.99 -10.18
N LYS A 164 -13.52 -5.99 -9.41
CA LYS A 164 -13.72 -4.57 -9.73
C LYS A 164 -13.17 -4.21 -11.10
N ASP A 165 -11.94 -4.66 -11.41
CA ASP A 165 -11.34 -4.45 -12.73
C ASP A 165 -12.17 -5.08 -13.84
N LYS A 166 -12.72 -6.28 -13.61
CA LYS A 166 -13.57 -6.95 -14.60
C LYS A 166 -14.91 -6.24 -14.81
N ILE A 167 -15.50 -5.70 -13.76
CA ILE A 167 -16.72 -4.88 -13.84
C ILE A 167 -16.47 -3.66 -14.73
N LEU A 168 -15.37 -2.94 -14.52
CA LEU A 168 -15.00 -1.77 -15.32
C LEU A 168 -14.69 -2.15 -16.78
N ASP A 169 -14.00 -3.27 -17.02
CA ASP A 169 -13.76 -3.79 -18.37
C ASP A 169 -15.09 -4.07 -19.11
N LEU A 170 -16.06 -4.71 -18.43
CA LEU A 170 -17.38 -4.96 -19.00
C LEU A 170 -18.13 -3.65 -19.28
N ALA A 171 -17.98 -2.65 -18.41
CA ALA A 171 -18.62 -1.34 -18.56
C ALA A 171 -18.17 -0.61 -19.81
N ILE A 172 -16.85 -0.45 -20.02
CA ILE A 172 -16.31 0.29 -21.17
C ILE A 172 -16.49 -0.43 -22.51
N HIS A 173 -16.84 -1.72 -22.47
CA HIS A 173 -17.14 -2.52 -23.66
C HIS A 173 -18.64 -2.73 -23.89
N GLY A 174 -19.51 -2.05 -23.13
CA GLY A 174 -20.98 -2.12 -23.26
C GLY A 174 -21.57 -3.50 -22.95
N LYS A 175 -20.95 -4.24 -22.02
CA LYS A 175 -21.38 -5.58 -21.61
C LYS A 175 -21.90 -5.64 -20.17
N LEU A 176 -21.87 -4.52 -19.43
CA LEU A 176 -22.27 -4.47 -18.03
C LEU A 176 -23.78 -4.32 -17.85
N VAL A 177 -24.43 -3.58 -18.74
CA VAL A 177 -25.88 -3.35 -18.70
C VAL A 177 -26.52 -3.69 -20.06
N PRO A 178 -27.82 -4.05 -20.11
CA PRO A 178 -28.52 -4.28 -21.35
C PRO A 178 -28.59 -3.01 -22.22
N GLN A 179 -28.46 -3.20 -23.54
CA GLN A 179 -28.66 -2.13 -24.50
C GLN A 179 -30.14 -1.82 -24.61
N ASP A 180 -30.51 -0.53 -24.62
CA ASP A 180 -31.87 -0.07 -24.85
C ASP A 180 -31.94 0.65 -26.18
N PRO A 181 -32.61 0.07 -27.19
CA PRO A 181 -32.70 0.65 -28.53
C PRO A 181 -33.54 1.95 -28.60
N THR A 182 -34.27 2.28 -27.54
CA THR A 182 -35.05 3.52 -27.44
C THR A 182 -34.24 4.72 -26.97
N ASN A 183 -33.04 4.49 -26.46
CA ASN A 183 -32.16 5.58 -26.08
C ASN A 183 -31.71 6.39 -27.29
N GLU A 184 -31.62 7.70 -27.10
CA GLU A 184 -31.04 8.59 -28.10
C GLU A 184 -29.56 8.15 -28.34
N PRO A 185 -29.16 7.91 -29.60
CA PRO A 185 -27.79 7.52 -29.90
C PRO A 185 -26.76 8.55 -29.41
N ALA A 186 -25.57 8.09 -28.95
CA ALA A 186 -24.50 8.97 -28.50
C ALA A 186 -24.01 9.96 -29.55
N SER A 187 -24.18 9.64 -30.84
CA SER A 187 -23.90 10.55 -31.95
C SER A 187 -24.73 11.81 -31.93
N GLU A 188 -26.00 11.75 -31.48
CA GLU A 188 -26.86 12.93 -31.38
C GLU A 188 -26.44 13.81 -30.18
N LEU A 189 -26.08 13.20 -29.04
CA LEU A 189 -25.49 13.92 -27.94
C LEU A 189 -24.21 14.65 -28.38
N LEU A 190 -23.34 13.94 -29.10
CA LEU A 190 -22.04 14.50 -29.55
C LEU A 190 -22.25 15.67 -30.54
N LYS A 191 -23.17 15.59 -31.44
CA LYS A 191 -23.52 16.70 -32.36
C LYS A 191 -24.01 17.96 -31.63
N ARG A 192 -24.71 17.78 -30.49
CA ARG A 192 -25.14 18.93 -29.66
C ARG A 192 -23.97 19.56 -28.89
N ILE A 193 -23.05 18.72 -28.39
CA ILE A 193 -21.89 19.18 -27.65
C ILE A 193 -20.86 19.84 -28.56
N ASN A 194 -20.51 19.16 -29.64
CA ASN A 194 -19.52 19.61 -30.61
C ASN A 194 -19.98 19.24 -32.05
N PRO A 195 -20.63 20.16 -32.76
CA PRO A 195 -21.10 19.91 -34.16
C PRO A 195 -19.97 19.58 -35.15
N LYS A 196 -18.73 19.85 -34.79
CA LYS A 196 -17.54 19.59 -35.63
C LYS A 196 -16.79 18.29 -35.25
N ALA A 197 -17.28 17.57 -34.26
CA ALA A 197 -16.64 16.33 -33.83
C ALA A 197 -16.65 15.27 -34.95
N GLU A 198 -15.52 14.59 -35.10
CA GLU A 198 -15.41 13.43 -35.98
C GLU A 198 -16.05 12.21 -35.29
N ILE A 199 -17.20 11.79 -35.79
CA ILE A 199 -17.95 10.66 -35.26
C ILE A 199 -17.53 9.38 -36.01
N THR A 200 -17.03 8.41 -35.30
CA THR A 200 -16.67 7.10 -35.87
C THR A 200 -17.44 6.00 -35.15
N CYS A 201 -18.23 5.20 -35.91
CA CYS A 201 -18.93 4.05 -35.34
C CYS A 201 -18.10 2.75 -35.38
N ASP A 202 -16.97 2.76 -36.08
CA ASP A 202 -16.00 1.66 -36.15
C ASP A 202 -14.60 2.19 -35.86
N ASN A 203 -13.82 1.48 -35.03
CA ASN A 203 -12.41 1.82 -34.85
C ASN A 203 -11.53 1.03 -35.85
N ALA A 204 -10.35 1.57 -36.18
CA ALA A 204 -9.36 0.93 -37.06
C ALA A 204 -8.87 -0.45 -36.55
N HIS A 205 -9.28 -0.90 -35.40
CA HIS A 205 -8.91 -2.16 -34.76
C HIS A 205 -10.05 -3.21 -34.72
N ASN A 206 -11.06 -3.10 -35.59
CA ASN A 206 -12.16 -4.09 -35.74
C ASN A 206 -13.00 -4.36 -34.45
N LYS A 207 -13.00 -3.49 -33.47
CA LYS A 207 -13.90 -3.62 -32.32
C LYS A 207 -15.26 -2.98 -32.67
N LYS A 208 -16.28 -3.81 -32.95
CA LYS A 208 -17.63 -3.33 -33.08
C LYS A 208 -18.12 -2.77 -31.76
N LEU A 209 -18.52 -1.50 -31.78
CA LEU A 209 -19.24 -0.89 -30.67
C LEU A 209 -20.68 -1.43 -30.54
N PRO A 210 -21.24 -1.43 -29.33
CA PRO A 210 -22.66 -1.67 -29.15
C PRO A 210 -23.51 -0.67 -29.97
N LYS A 211 -24.71 -1.07 -30.31
CA LYS A 211 -25.64 -0.20 -31.05
C LYS A 211 -25.94 1.09 -30.26
N GLY A 212 -25.85 2.23 -30.90
CA GLY A 212 -26.08 3.54 -30.29
C GLY A 212 -24.84 4.18 -29.67
N TRP A 213 -23.70 3.45 -29.58
CA TRP A 213 -22.43 4.00 -29.17
C TRP A 213 -21.69 4.62 -30.36
N CYS A 214 -20.76 5.55 -30.05
CA CYS A 214 -19.80 6.06 -31.03
C CYS A 214 -18.44 6.29 -30.40
N PHE A 215 -17.38 6.34 -31.21
CA PHE A 215 -16.09 6.86 -30.78
C PHE A 215 -16.02 8.36 -31.05
N CYS A 216 -15.40 9.07 -30.10
CA CYS A 216 -15.02 10.48 -30.21
C CYS A 216 -13.69 10.72 -29.49
N LYS A 217 -13.07 11.87 -29.74
CA LYS A 217 -11.90 12.30 -28.98
C LYS A 217 -12.32 12.87 -27.62
N LEU A 218 -11.45 12.78 -26.61
CA LEU A 218 -11.72 13.36 -25.30
C LEU A 218 -12.02 14.87 -25.38
N GLU A 219 -11.33 15.60 -26.24
CA GLU A 219 -11.56 17.02 -26.47
C GLU A 219 -12.95 17.36 -27.03
N ASP A 220 -13.65 16.39 -27.63
CA ASP A 220 -15.00 16.58 -28.17
C ASP A 220 -16.07 16.56 -27.07
N ILE A 221 -15.80 15.95 -25.92
CA ILE A 221 -16.77 15.72 -24.85
C ILE A 221 -16.36 16.33 -23.50
N ALA A 222 -15.20 16.98 -23.42
CA ALA A 222 -14.74 17.64 -22.21
C ALA A 222 -14.01 18.95 -22.53
N ALA A 223 -14.41 20.04 -21.89
CA ALA A 223 -13.64 21.27 -21.92
C ALA A 223 -12.38 21.11 -21.08
N ILE A 224 -11.23 21.53 -21.63
CA ILE A 224 -9.92 21.44 -20.99
C ILE A 224 -9.56 22.79 -20.38
N LEU A 225 -9.45 22.82 -19.06
CA LEU A 225 -9.28 24.05 -18.27
C LEU A 225 -7.87 24.18 -17.68
N ASP A 226 -6.86 23.65 -18.34
CA ASP A 226 -5.48 23.63 -17.89
C ASP A 226 -4.88 25.02 -17.68
N ASN A 227 -5.42 26.03 -18.37
CA ASN A 227 -5.06 27.43 -18.17
C ASN A 227 -5.41 27.97 -16.78
N LEU A 228 -6.27 27.29 -16.02
CA LEU A 228 -6.61 27.66 -14.65
C LEU A 228 -5.60 27.11 -13.61
N ARG A 229 -4.75 26.18 -14.00
CA ARG A 229 -3.74 25.60 -13.10
C ARG A 229 -2.71 26.63 -12.63
N LYS A 230 -2.36 26.57 -11.35
CA LYS A 230 -1.30 27.44 -10.79
C LYS A 230 -0.34 26.59 -9.96
N PRO A 231 0.88 26.34 -10.47
CA PRO A 231 1.91 25.63 -9.71
C PRO A 231 2.38 26.48 -8.52
N ILE A 232 2.52 25.84 -7.37
CA ILE A 232 3.07 26.42 -6.15
C ILE A 232 4.10 25.46 -5.59
N SER A 233 5.26 25.97 -5.19
CA SER A 233 6.30 25.17 -4.55
C SER A 233 5.85 24.67 -3.17
N SER A 234 6.41 23.55 -2.72
CA SER A 234 6.10 23.02 -1.39
C SER A 234 6.48 24.00 -0.27
N ASN A 235 7.58 24.74 -0.44
CA ASN A 235 8.01 25.74 0.54
C ASN A 235 7.03 26.92 0.61
N GLU A 236 6.60 27.45 -0.54
CA GLU A 236 5.60 28.51 -0.58
C GLU A 236 4.28 28.06 0.02
N ARG A 237 3.80 26.85 -0.32
CA ARG A 237 2.59 26.29 0.24
C ARG A 237 2.67 26.19 1.77
N ASN A 238 3.77 25.65 2.30
CA ASN A 238 3.98 25.51 3.75
C ASN A 238 3.97 26.88 4.46
N LEU A 239 4.59 27.92 3.88
CA LEU A 239 4.57 29.27 4.43
C LEU A 239 3.15 29.85 4.45
N ARG A 240 2.36 29.62 3.40
CA ARG A 240 0.98 30.14 3.29
C ARG A 240 0.02 29.52 4.30
N ILE A 241 0.23 28.26 4.70
CA ILE A 241 -0.65 27.54 5.63
C ILE A 241 -0.17 27.56 7.09
N ALA A 242 1.06 28.02 7.38
CA ALA A 242 1.71 27.90 8.69
C ALA A 242 0.90 28.46 9.88
N ASN A 243 0.11 29.51 9.65
CA ASN A 243 -0.67 30.19 10.70
C ASN A 243 -2.18 30.12 10.43
N LYS A 244 -2.65 29.15 9.64
CA LYS A 244 -4.05 28.99 9.26
C LYS A 244 -4.73 27.87 10.05
N SER A 245 -5.99 28.11 10.43
CA SER A 245 -6.85 27.06 10.98
C SER A 245 -7.31 26.09 9.87
N LYS A 246 -7.80 24.90 10.24
CA LYS A 246 -8.26 23.90 9.28
C LYS A 246 -9.43 24.40 8.43
N GLU A 247 -10.27 25.25 8.98
CA GLU A 247 -11.47 25.82 8.36
C GLU A 247 -11.14 26.88 7.29
N GLU A 248 -9.91 27.43 7.32
CA GLU A 248 -9.41 28.39 6.34
C GLU A 248 -8.65 27.73 5.17
N LEU A 249 -8.59 26.40 5.15
CA LEU A 249 -7.78 25.65 4.19
C LEU A 249 -8.64 24.91 3.18
N TYR A 250 -8.16 24.90 1.93
CA TYR A 250 -8.78 24.21 0.80
C TYR A 250 -7.90 23.05 0.33
N PRO A 251 -8.49 21.99 -0.25
CA PRO A 251 -7.73 20.87 -0.82
C PRO A 251 -6.80 21.33 -1.96
N TYR A 252 -5.56 20.81 -1.95
CA TYR A 252 -4.56 21.02 -3.00
C TYR A 252 -4.29 19.68 -3.70
N TYR A 253 -4.65 19.62 -4.99
CA TYR A 253 -4.62 18.39 -5.78
C TYR A 253 -3.44 18.32 -6.75
N GLY A 254 -2.97 17.10 -7.02
CA GLY A 254 -1.90 16.78 -7.95
C GLY A 254 -2.26 15.62 -8.88
N ALA A 255 -1.26 14.97 -9.49
CA ALA A 255 -1.45 13.92 -10.49
C ALA A 255 -2.30 12.72 -10.02
N THR A 256 -2.24 12.36 -8.74
CA THR A 256 -2.83 11.12 -8.20
C THR A 256 -3.81 11.36 -7.06
N GLY A 257 -4.23 12.60 -6.82
CA GLY A 257 -5.18 12.95 -5.75
C GLY A 257 -4.74 14.11 -4.88
N LEU A 258 -5.23 14.12 -3.64
CA LEU A 258 -4.94 15.14 -2.64
C LEU A 258 -3.46 15.09 -2.22
N VAL A 259 -2.76 16.21 -2.41
CA VAL A 259 -1.34 16.38 -2.03
C VAL A 259 -1.21 17.09 -0.67
N GLY A 260 -2.18 17.89 -0.29
CA GLY A 260 -2.20 18.64 0.96
C GLY A 260 -3.28 19.73 0.94
N MET A 261 -3.08 20.75 1.76
CA MET A 261 -4.00 21.87 1.90
C MET A 261 -3.32 23.17 1.47
N ILE A 262 -4.13 24.20 1.17
CA ILE A 262 -3.70 25.55 0.80
C ILE A 262 -4.71 26.59 1.33
N ASP A 263 -4.29 27.84 1.47
CA ASP A 263 -5.08 28.94 2.05
C ASP A 263 -6.05 29.64 1.08
N ASN A 264 -6.16 29.15 -0.16
CA ASN A 264 -7.05 29.72 -1.18
C ASN A 264 -7.48 28.64 -2.18
N TYR A 265 -8.40 28.96 -3.07
CA TYR A 265 -8.87 28.08 -4.14
C TYR A 265 -8.84 28.77 -5.51
N ILE A 266 -8.78 28.00 -6.57
CA ILE A 266 -8.83 28.46 -7.96
C ILE A 266 -10.02 27.87 -8.74
N LEU A 267 -10.60 26.81 -8.20
CA LEU A 267 -11.79 26.14 -8.75
C LEU A 267 -12.88 26.07 -7.69
N ASP A 268 -14.13 26.17 -8.12
CA ASP A 268 -15.32 25.92 -7.31
C ASP A 268 -16.37 25.23 -8.21
N GLY A 269 -16.65 23.97 -7.96
CA GLY A 269 -17.56 23.16 -8.77
C GLY A 269 -17.19 21.68 -8.82
N LYS A 270 -17.78 20.91 -9.77
CA LYS A 270 -17.48 19.51 -10.02
C LYS A 270 -16.60 19.39 -11.26
N PHE A 271 -15.41 18.85 -11.12
CA PHE A 271 -14.43 18.65 -12.19
C PHE A 271 -13.86 17.23 -12.16
N LEU A 272 -13.35 16.78 -13.29
CA LEU A 272 -12.59 15.57 -13.43
C LEU A 272 -11.12 15.93 -13.60
N LEU A 273 -10.25 15.39 -12.73
CA LEU A 273 -8.81 15.55 -12.86
C LEU A 273 -8.21 14.28 -13.46
N LEU A 274 -7.28 14.46 -14.41
CA LEU A 274 -6.51 13.39 -15.03
C LEU A 274 -5.02 13.68 -14.85
N GLY A 275 -4.25 12.72 -14.38
CA GLY A 275 -2.81 12.90 -14.19
C GLY A 275 -2.11 13.32 -15.48
N GLU A 276 -1.16 14.28 -15.39
CA GLU A 276 -0.31 14.70 -16.50
C GLU A 276 1.09 14.09 -16.37
N ASP A 277 1.68 14.15 -15.19
CA ASP A 277 3.08 13.86 -14.96
C ASP A 277 3.25 13.06 -13.66
N GLY A 278 3.83 11.86 -13.79
CA GLY A 278 4.08 10.96 -12.67
C GLY A 278 2.85 10.20 -12.17
N ALA A 279 1.75 10.20 -12.91
CA ALA A 279 0.65 9.27 -12.65
C ALA A 279 1.03 7.84 -13.11
N PRO A 280 0.48 6.81 -12.47
CA PRO A 280 0.82 5.42 -12.76
C PRO A 280 0.06 4.89 -13.99
N PHE A 281 0.31 5.47 -15.16
CA PHE A 281 -0.47 5.22 -16.38
C PHE A 281 -0.49 3.77 -16.83
N LEU A 282 0.62 3.04 -16.65
CA LEU A 282 0.74 1.63 -17.07
C LEU A 282 0.31 0.63 -16.01
N ASP A 283 0.03 1.09 -14.79
CA ASP A 283 -0.56 0.24 -13.76
C ASP A 283 -2.09 0.23 -13.93
N LYS A 284 -2.63 -0.86 -14.41
CA LYS A 284 -4.09 -1.03 -14.60
C LYS A 284 -4.90 -0.85 -13.33
N ASN A 285 -4.29 -1.07 -12.18
CA ASN A 285 -4.94 -1.05 -10.87
C ASN A 285 -4.87 0.29 -10.15
N ALA A 286 -4.18 1.26 -10.71
CA ALA A 286 -4.03 2.57 -10.11
C ALA A 286 -4.93 3.60 -10.78
N ASN A 287 -5.48 4.52 -10.00
CA ASN A 287 -6.30 5.61 -10.53
C ASN A 287 -5.42 6.63 -11.26
N LYS A 288 -5.83 6.99 -12.47
CA LYS A 288 -5.24 8.04 -13.31
C LYS A 288 -6.13 9.27 -13.33
N ALA A 289 -7.44 9.05 -13.20
CA ALA A 289 -8.46 10.09 -13.17
C ALA A 289 -9.30 10.01 -11.89
N TYR A 290 -9.71 11.15 -11.35
CA TYR A 290 -10.54 11.24 -10.15
C TYR A 290 -11.40 12.51 -10.16
N ALA A 291 -12.60 12.42 -9.58
CA ALA A 291 -13.52 13.54 -9.47
C ALA A 291 -13.20 14.41 -8.25
N ILE A 292 -13.37 15.72 -8.40
CA ILE A 292 -13.30 16.70 -7.31
C ILE A 292 -14.58 17.52 -7.25
N ILE A 293 -14.98 17.94 -6.05
CA ILE A 293 -16.19 18.74 -5.83
C ILE A 293 -15.88 19.89 -4.86
N GLY A 294 -16.37 21.07 -5.19
CA GLY A 294 -16.27 22.27 -4.36
C GLY A 294 -14.98 23.06 -4.59
N LYS A 295 -14.58 23.83 -3.57
CA LYS A 295 -13.46 24.74 -3.62
C LYS A 295 -12.14 24.00 -3.49
N CYS A 296 -11.23 24.17 -4.46
CA CYS A 296 -9.95 23.50 -4.45
C CYS A 296 -8.88 24.22 -5.28
N TRP A 297 -7.64 23.77 -5.13
CA TRP A 297 -6.49 24.19 -5.93
C TRP A 297 -5.89 22.99 -6.65
N VAL A 298 -5.52 23.19 -7.92
CA VAL A 298 -4.91 22.14 -8.76
C VAL A 298 -3.55 22.61 -9.24
N ASN A 299 -2.53 21.76 -9.09
CA ASN A 299 -1.18 22.02 -9.59
C ASN A 299 -1.04 21.67 -11.08
N ASN A 300 0.18 21.83 -11.61
CA ASN A 300 0.49 21.56 -13.01
C ASN A 300 0.75 20.07 -13.33
N HIS A 301 0.55 19.15 -12.38
CA HIS A 301 0.72 17.71 -12.60
C HIS A 301 -0.59 16.98 -12.90
N ALA A 302 -1.72 17.68 -12.94
CA ALA A 302 -3.01 17.13 -13.34
C ALA A 302 -3.71 18.04 -14.36
N HIS A 303 -4.29 17.45 -15.39
CA HIS A 303 -5.21 18.12 -16.30
C HIS A 303 -6.55 18.36 -15.62
N ILE A 304 -7.20 19.48 -15.94
CA ILE A 304 -8.53 19.85 -15.44
C ILE A 304 -9.53 19.69 -16.58
N LEU A 305 -10.46 18.78 -16.40
CA LEU A 305 -11.51 18.49 -17.38
C LEU A 305 -12.89 18.88 -16.81
N LEU A 306 -13.70 19.52 -17.65
CA LEU A 306 -15.12 19.75 -17.41
C LEU A 306 -15.92 18.94 -18.44
N PRO A 307 -16.34 17.69 -18.08
CA PRO A 307 -17.07 16.81 -18.97
C PRO A 307 -18.45 17.39 -19.35
N GLN A 308 -18.85 17.16 -20.59
CA GLN A 308 -20.18 17.45 -21.14
C GLN A 308 -20.99 16.16 -21.36
N CYS A 309 -20.48 15.05 -20.89
CA CYS A 309 -21.13 13.74 -20.74
C CYS A 309 -21.22 13.40 -19.25
N ASP A 310 -21.65 12.19 -18.90
CA ASP A 310 -21.61 11.75 -17.50
C ASP A 310 -20.17 11.71 -16.97
N LEU A 311 -19.90 12.46 -15.92
CA LEU A 311 -18.55 12.63 -15.38
C LEU A 311 -17.99 11.33 -14.79
N ASP A 312 -18.84 10.60 -14.08
CA ASP A 312 -18.41 9.40 -13.37
C ASP A 312 -18.19 8.25 -14.37
N TYR A 313 -19.00 8.16 -15.48
CA TYR A 313 -18.71 7.30 -16.60
C TYR A 313 -17.33 7.60 -17.22
N LEU A 314 -17.08 8.88 -17.53
CA LEU A 314 -15.79 9.29 -18.11
C LEU A 314 -14.63 9.00 -17.19
N MET A 315 -14.78 9.20 -15.88
CA MET A 315 -13.78 8.87 -14.87
C MET A 315 -13.45 7.36 -14.87
N TYR A 316 -14.48 6.50 -14.86
CA TYR A 316 -14.28 5.05 -14.94
C TYR A 316 -13.63 4.63 -16.26
N TYR A 317 -14.06 5.23 -17.36
CA TYR A 317 -13.47 4.97 -18.69
C TYR A 317 -11.98 5.31 -18.70
N LEU A 318 -11.59 6.52 -18.28
CA LEU A 318 -10.20 6.98 -18.27
C LEU A 318 -9.31 6.18 -17.29
N ASN A 319 -9.87 5.55 -16.27
CA ASN A 319 -9.12 4.68 -15.38
C ASN A 319 -8.83 3.29 -15.98
N GLN A 320 -9.57 2.87 -17.02
CA GLN A 320 -9.50 1.53 -17.61
C GLN A 320 -8.78 1.44 -18.95
N ILE A 321 -8.64 2.55 -19.69
CA ILE A 321 -7.99 2.53 -21.00
C ILE A 321 -6.48 2.22 -20.89
N ASP A 322 -5.94 1.70 -21.98
CA ASP A 322 -4.51 1.51 -22.15
C ASP A 322 -3.86 2.83 -22.59
N TYR A 323 -2.96 3.35 -21.77
CA TYR A 323 -2.24 4.59 -22.04
C TYR A 323 -0.94 4.41 -22.80
N THR A 324 -0.56 3.19 -23.21
CA THR A 324 0.76 2.89 -23.83
C THR A 324 1.04 3.79 -25.04
N ASN A 325 0.02 4.12 -25.83
CA ASN A 325 0.14 4.95 -27.03
C ASN A 325 -0.06 6.46 -26.77
N TYR A 326 -0.35 6.87 -25.54
CA TYR A 326 -0.66 8.26 -25.20
C TYR A 326 0.39 8.89 -24.27
N VAL A 327 1.28 8.08 -23.67
CA VAL A 327 2.27 8.59 -22.70
C VAL A 327 3.69 8.46 -23.25
N ASN A 328 4.52 9.43 -22.89
CA ASN A 328 5.91 9.52 -23.26
C ASN A 328 6.80 9.53 -22.02
N GLY A 329 8.06 9.13 -22.15
CA GLY A 329 9.06 9.10 -21.08
C GLY A 329 9.45 7.68 -20.66
N SER A 330 10.63 7.53 -20.06
CA SER A 330 11.16 6.23 -19.60
C SER A 330 11.08 6.06 -18.09
N THR A 331 11.48 7.07 -17.33
CA THR A 331 11.52 7.01 -15.85
C THR A 331 10.29 7.64 -15.22
N ARG A 332 9.76 8.68 -15.84
CA ARG A 332 8.56 9.38 -15.42
C ARG A 332 7.68 9.59 -16.64
N LEU A 333 6.57 8.86 -16.66
CA LEU A 333 5.63 8.93 -17.77
C LEU A 333 4.86 10.26 -17.72
N LYS A 334 4.66 10.84 -18.90
CA LYS A 334 3.93 12.07 -19.07
C LYS A 334 2.86 11.91 -20.16
N LEU A 335 1.63 12.30 -19.82
CA LEU A 335 0.53 12.48 -20.74
C LEU A 335 0.48 13.96 -21.11
N THR A 336 0.89 14.30 -22.33
CA THR A 336 0.83 15.71 -22.75
C THR A 336 -0.61 16.13 -23.03
N GLN A 337 -0.89 17.43 -23.02
CA GLN A 337 -2.24 17.93 -23.35
C GLN A 337 -2.68 17.53 -24.76
N ALA A 338 -1.74 17.48 -25.73
CA ALA A 338 -2.04 17.06 -27.10
C ALA A 338 -2.41 15.58 -27.16
N ASP A 339 -1.65 14.71 -26.49
CA ASP A 339 -1.93 13.28 -26.44
C ASP A 339 -3.26 13.03 -25.69
N MET A 340 -3.49 13.71 -24.56
CA MET A 340 -4.75 13.63 -23.82
C MET A 340 -5.97 14.02 -24.69
N ARG A 341 -5.89 15.09 -25.46
CA ARG A 341 -6.96 15.53 -26.37
C ARG A 341 -7.33 14.43 -27.36
N SER A 342 -6.36 13.68 -27.86
CA SER A 342 -6.51 12.63 -28.84
C SER A 342 -7.03 11.30 -28.28
N ILE A 343 -7.20 11.14 -26.96
CA ILE A 343 -7.71 9.91 -26.36
C ILE A 343 -9.06 9.57 -26.97
N LEU A 344 -9.18 8.36 -27.54
CA LEU A 344 -10.44 7.87 -28.05
C LEU A 344 -11.32 7.37 -26.91
N VAL A 345 -12.54 7.88 -26.87
CA VAL A 345 -13.57 7.51 -25.89
C VAL A 345 -14.71 6.79 -26.59
N ALA A 346 -15.02 5.56 -26.15
CA ALA A 346 -16.24 4.87 -26.54
C ALA A 346 -17.41 5.46 -25.73
N LEU A 347 -18.23 6.26 -26.39
CA LEU A 347 -19.31 7.02 -25.76
C LEU A 347 -20.64 6.31 -25.92
N PRO A 348 -21.30 5.87 -24.81
CA PRO A 348 -22.67 5.36 -24.82
C PRO A 348 -23.72 6.47 -24.96
N PRO A 349 -24.98 6.13 -25.29
CA PRO A 349 -26.12 7.00 -25.01
C PRO A 349 -26.11 7.52 -23.57
N LEU A 350 -26.49 8.79 -23.35
CA LEU A 350 -26.39 9.42 -22.01
C LEU A 350 -27.16 8.64 -20.93
N ALA A 351 -28.35 8.15 -21.23
CA ALA A 351 -29.11 7.31 -20.31
C ALA A 351 -28.42 5.98 -19.99
N GLU A 352 -27.63 5.45 -20.92
CA GLU A 352 -26.84 4.24 -20.71
C GLU A 352 -25.60 4.53 -19.87
N GLN A 353 -24.91 5.67 -20.04
CA GLN A 353 -23.82 6.10 -19.15
C GLN A 353 -24.29 6.11 -17.70
N GLN A 354 -25.46 6.68 -17.42
CA GLN A 354 -26.01 6.72 -16.04
C GLN A 354 -26.32 5.31 -15.50
N ARG A 355 -26.91 4.41 -16.32
CA ARG A 355 -27.16 3.02 -15.90
C ARG A 355 -25.87 2.26 -15.62
N ILE A 356 -24.82 2.49 -16.43
CA ILE A 356 -23.50 1.90 -16.24
C ILE A 356 -22.92 2.36 -14.91
N VAL A 357 -22.91 3.66 -14.63
CA VAL A 357 -22.40 4.23 -13.37
C VAL A 357 -23.17 3.65 -12.19
N GLN A 358 -24.49 3.70 -12.21
CA GLN A 358 -25.32 3.15 -11.15
C GLN A 358 -25.01 1.67 -10.89
N LYS A 359 -24.78 0.88 -11.94
CA LYS A 359 -24.47 -0.55 -11.80
C LYS A 359 -23.07 -0.79 -11.25
N ILE A 360 -22.10 0.02 -11.64
CA ILE A 360 -20.75 -0.02 -11.05
C ILE A 360 -20.81 0.28 -9.55
N ASP A 361 -21.49 1.37 -9.16
CA ASP A 361 -21.59 1.80 -7.77
C ASP A 361 -22.30 0.76 -6.89
N GLU A 362 -23.38 0.14 -7.40
CA GLU A 362 -24.08 -0.98 -6.75
C GLU A 362 -23.11 -2.16 -6.49
N LEU A 363 -22.41 -2.61 -7.52
CA LEU A 363 -21.53 -3.77 -7.43
C LEU A 363 -20.29 -3.48 -6.55
N PHE A 364 -19.72 -2.28 -6.66
CA PHE A 364 -18.60 -1.87 -5.82
C PHE A 364 -19.00 -1.78 -4.36
N SER A 365 -20.19 -1.23 -4.06
CA SER A 365 -20.71 -1.20 -2.68
C SER A 365 -20.86 -2.59 -2.08
N ILE A 366 -21.33 -3.58 -2.86
CA ILE A 366 -21.40 -4.98 -2.41
C ILE A 366 -20.00 -5.52 -2.09
N LEU A 367 -19.04 -5.33 -3.00
CA LEU A 367 -17.65 -5.80 -2.83
C LEU A 367 -16.96 -5.14 -1.63
N ASP A 368 -17.19 -3.83 -1.41
CA ASP A 368 -16.65 -3.10 -0.26
C ASP A 368 -17.26 -3.58 1.07
N ASN A 369 -18.55 -3.93 1.07
CA ASN A 369 -19.20 -4.51 2.25
C ASN A 369 -18.65 -5.92 2.57
N ILE A 370 -18.40 -6.74 1.53
CA ILE A 370 -17.71 -8.03 1.71
C ILE A 370 -16.33 -7.79 2.32
N GLN A 371 -15.54 -6.90 1.75
CA GLN A 371 -14.20 -6.60 2.27
C GLN A 371 -14.24 -6.15 3.74
N LYS A 372 -15.12 -5.22 4.09
CA LYS A 372 -15.29 -4.72 5.46
C LYS A 372 -15.69 -5.83 6.45
N ALA A 373 -16.54 -6.77 6.05
CA ALA A 373 -16.94 -7.89 6.91
C ALA A 373 -15.78 -8.80 7.29
N PHE A 374 -14.68 -8.80 6.54
CA PHE A 374 -13.46 -9.55 6.84
C PHE A 374 -12.35 -8.71 7.50
N GLU A 375 -12.57 -7.41 7.71
CA GLU A 375 -11.63 -6.52 8.40
C GLU A 375 -11.96 -6.34 9.91
N VAL A 376 -13.07 -6.91 10.37
CA VAL A 376 -13.49 -7.00 11.77
C VAL A 376 -12.87 -8.25 12.37
#